data_0a350283acfdc800bf293217373e4365
#
_entry.id   0a350283acfdc800bf293217373e4365
#
_cell.length_a   1.000
_cell.length_b   1.000
_cell.length_c   1.000
_cell.angle_alpha   90.00
_cell.angle_beta   90.00
_cell.angle_gamma   90.00
#
_symmetry.space_group_name_H-M   'P 1'
#
loop_
_entity.id
_entity.type
_entity.pdbx_description
1 polymer ?
#
loop_
_entity_poly.entity_id
_entity_poly.type
_entity_poly.pdbx_seq_one_letter_code
_entity_poly.pdbx_strand_id
1 'polypeptide(L)'
;MVPTVPSPRRPLDTSHPSHPGHPSHASRAVRHWYENELGWPTVPGTPVDLPTGLRFDVLDAPVEAGYAALRHLVPGSPVAVRADRMRILVAAGSADELPGLLDWLEWGALALDLRAIGEGGRIEAPPPPGIPAPGTPRPAGTPVHIPAHTSRTPHTSVEAAVGTAVETTLDSSQGAAVWLRPPEPGCEVEPSLPTLSALGGGVGGAPDLVRLVDTMATECHRIRLRRSCAQPLAMS
;
A
#
# COMPACT_ATOMS: atom_id res chain seq x y z
N MET A 1 3.08 75.31 16.88
CA MET A 1 3.59 74.14 16.11
C MET A 1 3.55 72.93 17.03
N VAL A 2 2.62 72.01 16.80
CA VAL A 2 2.46 70.78 17.58
C VAL A 2 3.13 69.66 16.78
N PRO A 3 4.04 68.88 17.34
CA PRO A 3 4.65 67.75 16.60
C PRO A 3 3.66 66.61 16.47
N THR A 4 3.39 66.12 15.23
CA THR A 4 2.59 65.01 14.90
C THR A 4 3.41 63.74 15.14
N VAL A 5 2.96 62.88 16.06
CA VAL A 5 3.55 61.56 16.32
C VAL A 5 3.03 60.56 15.25
N PRO A 6 3.88 59.83 14.52
CA PRO A 6 3.43 58.83 13.57
C PRO A 6 2.85 57.62 14.28
N SER A 7 1.71 57.12 13.80
CA SER A 7 1.04 55.94 14.29
C SER A 7 1.91 54.66 14.12
N PRO A 8 1.88 53.70 15.07
CA PRO A 8 2.62 52.47 14.97
C PRO A 8 2.07 51.63 13.81
N ARG A 9 2.97 51.15 12.94
CA ARG A 9 2.64 50.21 11.86
C ARG A 9 2.22 48.89 12.48
N ARG A 10 1.00 48.46 12.14
CA ARG A 10 0.51 47.12 12.43
C ARG A 10 1.47 46.09 11.80
N PRO A 11 1.85 44.99 12.53
CA PRO A 11 2.53 43.87 11.90
C PRO A 11 1.63 43.31 10.84
N LEU A 12 2.17 43.14 9.64
CA LEU A 12 1.52 42.35 8.57
C LEU A 12 1.45 40.91 9.03
N ASP A 13 0.24 40.49 9.39
CA ASP A 13 -0.11 39.10 9.65
C ASP A 13 0.06 38.35 8.32
N THR A 14 1.20 37.66 8.12
CA THR A 14 1.50 36.81 6.99
C THR A 14 0.88 35.44 7.19
N SER A 15 -0.30 35.39 7.74
CA SER A 15 -1.16 34.20 7.65
C SER A 15 -1.80 34.21 6.28
N HIS A 16 -1.06 33.71 5.27
CA HIS A 16 -1.66 33.36 4.00
C HIS A 16 -2.69 32.25 4.27
N PRO A 17 -3.99 32.49 3.98
CA PRO A 17 -4.95 31.41 3.97
C PRO A 17 -4.46 30.42 2.92
N SER A 18 -4.20 29.18 3.36
CA SER A 18 -3.94 28.05 2.46
C SER A 18 -5.11 27.95 1.51
N HIS A 19 -4.92 28.33 0.26
CA HIS A 19 -5.93 28.17 -0.79
C HIS A 19 -6.26 26.67 -0.89
N PRO A 20 -7.53 26.25 -0.67
CA PRO A 20 -7.94 24.89 -0.95
C PRO A 20 -7.93 24.70 -2.47
N GLY A 21 -6.92 24.01 -3.00
CA GLY A 21 -6.89 23.70 -4.43
C GLY A 21 -5.54 23.38 -5.06
N HIS A 22 -4.42 23.70 -4.45
CA HIS A 22 -3.13 23.28 -5.03
C HIS A 22 -2.70 21.91 -4.48
N PRO A 23 -2.52 20.89 -5.37
CA PRO A 23 -1.99 19.59 -4.95
C PRO A 23 -0.64 19.81 -4.29
N SER A 24 -0.43 19.17 -3.14
CA SER A 24 0.84 19.24 -2.41
C SER A 24 1.98 18.76 -3.32
N HIS A 25 3.22 19.15 -3.02
CA HIS A 25 4.39 18.67 -3.75
C HIS A 25 4.46 17.13 -3.70
N ALA A 26 4.10 16.54 -2.57
CA ALA A 26 4.04 15.08 -2.40
C ALA A 26 3.00 14.44 -3.33
N SER A 27 1.77 14.99 -3.40
CA SER A 27 0.72 14.47 -4.30
C SER A 27 1.13 14.56 -5.78
N ARG A 28 1.86 15.61 -6.17
CA ARG A 28 2.39 15.73 -7.54
C ARG A 28 3.48 14.70 -7.83
N ALA A 29 4.37 14.45 -6.89
CA ALA A 29 5.42 13.43 -7.03
C ALA A 29 4.83 12.02 -7.13
N VAL A 30 3.82 11.71 -6.31
CA VAL A 30 3.09 10.44 -6.38
C VAL A 30 2.44 10.27 -7.75
N ARG A 31 1.67 11.25 -8.22
CA ARG A 31 1.05 11.19 -9.56
C ARG A 31 2.07 11.02 -10.67
N HIS A 32 3.16 11.80 -10.64
CA HIS A 32 4.22 11.71 -11.65
C HIS A 32 4.77 10.29 -11.75
N TRP A 33 5.03 9.64 -10.61
CA TRP A 33 5.56 8.29 -10.60
C TRP A 33 4.58 7.28 -11.22
N TYR A 34 3.29 7.33 -10.84
CA TYR A 34 2.31 6.41 -11.40
C TYR A 34 2.05 6.66 -12.88
N GLU A 35 1.86 7.93 -13.28
CA GLU A 35 1.48 8.27 -14.64
C GLU A 35 2.65 8.16 -15.64
N ASN A 36 3.88 8.53 -15.24
CA ASN A 36 5.03 8.60 -16.14
C ASN A 36 6.00 7.43 -16.02
N GLU A 37 6.17 6.82 -14.86
CA GLU A 37 7.10 5.71 -14.69
C GLU A 37 6.42 4.35 -14.81
N LEU A 38 5.17 4.22 -14.33
CA LEU A 38 4.39 2.99 -14.41
C LEU A 38 3.34 3.01 -15.55
N GLY A 39 3.01 4.17 -16.09
CA GLY A 39 1.92 4.31 -17.06
C GLY A 39 0.54 3.98 -16.50
N TRP A 40 0.35 4.15 -15.17
CA TRP A 40 -0.91 3.87 -14.51
C TRP A 40 -1.73 5.15 -14.36
N PRO A 41 -3.03 5.14 -14.70
CA PRO A 41 -3.91 6.27 -14.49
C PRO A 41 -4.07 6.56 -12.99
N THR A 42 -4.22 7.83 -12.64
CA THR A 42 -4.53 8.27 -11.27
C THR A 42 -5.82 9.07 -11.23
N VAL A 43 -6.51 9.04 -10.09
CA VAL A 43 -7.61 9.95 -9.78
C VAL A 43 -7.04 11.08 -8.92
N PRO A 44 -7.14 12.33 -9.39
CA PRO A 44 -6.65 13.48 -8.64
C PRO A 44 -7.38 13.62 -7.31
N GLY A 45 -6.61 13.85 -6.24
CA GLY A 45 -7.16 14.04 -4.89
C GLY A 45 -6.06 14.24 -3.86
N THR A 46 -6.47 14.34 -2.62
CA THR A 46 -5.58 14.35 -1.45
C THR A 46 -6.19 13.43 -0.39
N PRO A 47 -5.78 12.18 -0.35
CA PRO A 47 -4.71 11.52 -1.10
C PRO A 47 -5.02 11.31 -2.60
N VAL A 48 -4.00 10.94 -3.38
CA VAL A 48 -4.15 10.48 -4.77
C VAL A 48 -4.70 9.06 -4.73
N ASP A 49 -5.64 8.73 -5.62
CA ASP A 49 -6.18 7.38 -5.73
C ASP A 49 -5.80 6.70 -7.05
N LEU A 50 -5.74 5.37 -7.03
CA LEU A 50 -5.59 4.50 -8.20
C LEU A 50 -6.94 3.87 -8.53
N PRO A 51 -7.45 4.02 -9.76
CA PRO A 51 -8.66 3.33 -10.19
C PRO A 51 -8.37 1.83 -10.36
N THR A 52 -9.29 0.98 -9.90
CA THR A 52 -9.27 -0.48 -10.09
C THR A 52 -10.14 -0.89 -11.28
N GLY A 53 -9.99 -2.12 -11.77
CA GLY A 53 -10.72 -2.66 -12.91
C GLY A 53 -10.08 -2.40 -14.26
N LEU A 54 -9.10 -1.48 -14.39
CA LEU A 54 -8.46 -1.15 -15.65
C LEU A 54 -7.20 -1.99 -15.91
N ARG A 55 -6.29 -2.02 -14.97
CA ARG A 55 -5.02 -2.76 -15.05
C ARG A 55 -4.92 -3.86 -14.03
N PHE A 56 -5.56 -3.68 -12.91
CA PHE A 56 -5.57 -4.61 -11.80
C PHE A 56 -6.85 -4.45 -10.99
N ASP A 57 -7.19 -5.49 -10.27
CA ASP A 57 -8.11 -5.47 -9.16
C ASP A 57 -7.33 -5.64 -7.85
N VAL A 58 -8.01 -5.55 -6.73
CA VAL A 58 -7.37 -5.64 -5.42
C VAL A 58 -8.12 -6.61 -4.52
N LEU A 59 -7.39 -7.55 -3.90
CA LEU A 59 -7.87 -8.28 -2.75
C LEU A 59 -7.44 -7.54 -1.48
N ASP A 60 -8.41 -7.22 -0.64
CA ASP A 60 -8.23 -6.49 0.62
C ASP A 60 -8.63 -7.40 1.79
N ALA A 61 -7.69 -7.69 2.69
CA ALA A 61 -7.88 -8.59 3.82
C ALA A 61 -7.09 -8.13 5.04
N PRO A 62 -7.33 -8.70 6.24
CA PRO A 62 -6.47 -8.48 7.39
C PRO A 62 -5.01 -8.78 7.07
N VAL A 63 -4.11 -7.96 7.59
CA VAL A 63 -2.67 -8.06 7.31
C VAL A 63 -2.10 -9.44 7.63
N GLU A 64 -2.57 -10.10 8.68
CA GLU A 64 -2.16 -11.47 9.05
C GLU A 64 -2.53 -12.49 7.95
N ALA A 65 -3.75 -12.40 7.40
CA ALA A 65 -4.19 -13.26 6.31
C ALA A 65 -3.38 -13.02 5.03
N GLY A 66 -3.09 -11.74 4.74
CA GLY A 66 -2.25 -11.35 3.62
C GLY A 66 -0.83 -11.93 3.73
N TYR A 67 -0.18 -11.83 4.89
CA TYR A 67 1.17 -12.40 5.10
C TYR A 67 1.22 -13.91 4.82
N ALA A 68 0.23 -14.67 5.27
CA ALA A 68 0.16 -16.11 5.00
C ALA A 68 0.05 -16.41 3.50
N ALA A 69 -0.59 -15.52 2.74
CA ALA A 69 -0.82 -15.67 1.31
C ALA A 69 0.39 -15.26 0.44
N LEU A 70 1.35 -14.46 0.96
CA LEU A 70 2.53 -14.00 0.20
C LEU A 70 3.35 -15.11 -0.44
N ARG A 71 3.32 -16.33 0.12
CA ARG A 71 4.02 -17.50 -0.43
C ARG A 71 3.49 -17.96 -1.80
N HIS A 72 2.27 -17.54 -2.17
CA HIS A 72 1.64 -17.86 -3.45
C HIS A 72 1.89 -16.79 -4.51
N LEU A 73 2.61 -15.72 -4.16
CA LEU A 73 2.95 -14.62 -5.04
C LEU A 73 4.37 -14.74 -5.56
N VAL A 74 4.60 -14.31 -6.80
CA VAL A 74 5.96 -14.12 -7.32
C VAL A 74 6.60 -12.85 -6.75
N PRO A 75 7.92 -12.70 -6.77
CA PRO A 75 8.60 -11.52 -6.21
C PRO A 75 8.10 -10.18 -6.76
N GLY A 76 7.73 -10.13 -8.04
CA GLY A 76 7.22 -8.93 -8.71
C GLY A 76 5.73 -8.62 -8.47
N SER A 77 4.98 -9.47 -7.74
CA SER A 77 3.57 -9.18 -7.44
C SER A 77 3.46 -7.99 -6.47
N PRO A 78 2.78 -6.90 -6.86
CA PRO A 78 2.67 -5.72 -6.01
C PRO A 78 1.77 -5.96 -4.80
N VAL A 79 2.21 -5.50 -3.63
CA VAL A 79 1.48 -5.63 -2.36
C VAL A 79 1.60 -4.34 -1.58
N ALA A 80 0.47 -3.80 -1.13
CA ALA A 80 0.41 -2.64 -0.26
C ALA A 80 -0.19 -2.99 1.10
N VAL A 81 0.15 -2.19 2.11
CA VAL A 81 -0.40 -2.29 3.47
C VAL A 81 -0.98 -0.93 3.85
N ARG A 82 -2.15 -0.94 4.48
CA ARG A 82 -2.78 0.25 5.05
C ARG A 82 -3.39 -0.09 6.39
N ALA A 83 -2.83 0.48 7.45
CA ALA A 83 -3.20 0.12 8.83
C ALA A 83 -3.10 -1.41 9.05
N ASP A 84 -4.20 -2.05 9.43
CA ASP A 84 -4.32 -3.49 9.67
C ASP A 84 -4.76 -4.30 8.42
N ARG A 85 -4.77 -3.66 7.24
CA ARG A 85 -5.22 -4.25 5.98
C ARG A 85 -4.07 -4.45 5.01
N MET A 86 -4.02 -5.60 4.36
CA MET A 86 -3.14 -5.88 3.23
C MET A 86 -3.94 -5.88 1.94
N ARG A 87 -3.39 -5.22 0.93
CA ARG A 87 -3.95 -5.10 -0.41
C ARG A 87 -3.02 -5.78 -1.40
N ILE A 88 -3.47 -6.86 -1.97
CA ILE A 88 -2.74 -7.64 -2.98
C ILE A 88 -3.36 -7.31 -4.33
N LEU A 89 -2.53 -6.85 -5.27
CA LEU A 89 -2.99 -6.59 -6.62
C LEU A 89 -3.13 -7.92 -7.36
N VAL A 90 -4.26 -8.08 -8.07
CA VAL A 90 -4.61 -9.26 -8.86
C VAL A 90 -5.00 -8.82 -10.27
N ALA A 91 -5.09 -9.75 -11.21
CA ALA A 91 -5.48 -9.42 -12.59
C ALA A 91 -6.85 -8.73 -12.63
N ALA A 92 -7.02 -7.78 -13.56
CA ALA A 92 -8.29 -7.11 -13.78
C ALA A 92 -9.39 -8.14 -14.11
N GLY A 93 -10.59 -7.97 -13.56
CA GLY A 93 -11.71 -8.91 -13.65
C GLY A 93 -11.76 -9.95 -12.53
N SER A 94 -10.65 -10.14 -11.77
CA SER A 94 -10.61 -11.13 -10.67
C SER A 94 -11.58 -10.79 -9.54
N ALA A 95 -11.96 -9.53 -9.39
CA ALA A 95 -12.92 -9.12 -8.36
C ALA A 95 -14.32 -9.71 -8.62
N ASP A 96 -14.72 -9.79 -9.88
CA ASP A 96 -16.02 -10.35 -10.27
C ASP A 96 -16.03 -11.88 -10.14
N GLU A 97 -14.87 -12.52 -10.25
CA GLU A 97 -14.69 -13.95 -10.10
C GLU A 97 -14.67 -14.41 -8.63
N LEU A 98 -14.33 -13.51 -7.70
CA LEU A 98 -14.14 -13.86 -6.29
C LEU A 98 -15.35 -14.54 -5.64
N PRO A 99 -16.61 -14.07 -5.80
CA PRO A 99 -17.77 -14.72 -5.19
C PRO A 99 -17.92 -16.19 -5.66
N GLY A 100 -17.85 -16.43 -6.97
CA GLY A 100 -17.94 -17.79 -7.54
C GLY A 100 -16.79 -18.69 -7.10
N LEU A 101 -15.58 -18.11 -6.97
CA LEU A 101 -14.41 -18.83 -6.47
C LEU A 101 -14.56 -19.23 -5.00
N LEU A 102 -15.08 -18.32 -4.16
CA LEU A 102 -15.36 -18.62 -2.75
C LEU A 102 -16.43 -19.70 -2.60
N ASP A 103 -17.49 -19.67 -3.42
CA ASP A 103 -18.52 -20.71 -3.45
C ASP A 103 -17.93 -22.05 -3.86
N TRP A 104 -17.09 -22.09 -4.88
CA TRP A 104 -16.42 -23.32 -5.34
C TRP A 104 -15.46 -23.89 -4.30
N LEU A 105 -14.78 -23.03 -3.52
CA LEU A 105 -13.90 -23.41 -2.42
C LEU A 105 -14.65 -23.75 -1.12
N GLU A 106 -15.98 -23.75 -1.13
CA GLU A 106 -16.85 -23.99 0.04
C GLU A 106 -16.78 -22.90 1.13
N TRP A 107 -16.26 -21.70 0.80
CA TRP A 107 -16.18 -20.56 1.70
C TRP A 107 -17.36 -19.60 1.62
N GLY A 108 -18.22 -19.68 0.58
CA GLY A 108 -19.27 -18.71 0.26
C GLY A 108 -20.32 -18.51 1.36
N ALA A 109 -20.57 -19.55 2.17
CA ALA A 109 -21.53 -19.46 3.31
C ALA A 109 -20.95 -18.69 4.53
N LEU A 110 -19.67 -18.38 4.54
CA LEU A 110 -19.01 -17.76 5.68
C LEU A 110 -18.80 -16.26 5.47
N ALA A 111 -19.10 -15.46 6.47
CA ALA A 111 -18.76 -14.04 6.46
C ALA A 111 -17.25 -13.87 6.72
N LEU A 112 -16.47 -13.82 5.65
CA LEU A 112 -15.04 -13.60 5.69
C LEU A 112 -14.74 -12.09 5.63
N ASP A 113 -13.68 -11.67 6.33
CA ASP A 113 -13.13 -10.31 6.22
C ASP A 113 -12.16 -10.22 5.03
N LEU A 114 -12.60 -10.69 3.88
CA LEU A 114 -11.94 -10.68 2.59
C LEU A 114 -12.84 -9.95 1.59
N ARG A 115 -12.30 -8.95 0.91
CA ARG A 115 -13.02 -8.13 -0.06
C ARG A 115 -12.23 -8.06 -1.36
N ALA A 116 -12.95 -7.93 -2.48
CA ALA A 116 -12.36 -7.54 -3.75
C ALA A 116 -12.79 -6.12 -4.10
N ILE A 117 -11.91 -5.37 -4.75
CA ILE A 117 -12.16 -4.03 -5.27
C ILE A 117 -11.83 -4.09 -6.76
N GLY A 118 -12.87 -4.13 -7.59
CA GLY A 118 -12.78 -4.25 -9.04
C GLY A 118 -13.17 -2.98 -9.78
N GLU A 119 -13.81 -3.14 -10.95
CA GLU A 119 -14.19 -2.05 -11.84
C GLU A 119 -15.00 -0.95 -11.13
N GLY A 120 -14.66 0.30 -11.41
CA GLY A 120 -15.27 1.48 -10.78
C GLY A 120 -14.81 1.74 -9.34
N GLY A 121 -14.05 0.84 -8.75
CA GLY A 121 -13.44 1.02 -7.45
C GLY A 121 -12.16 1.87 -7.51
N ARG A 122 -11.60 2.14 -6.33
CA ARG A 122 -10.32 2.85 -6.18
C ARG A 122 -9.63 2.49 -4.89
N ILE A 123 -8.32 2.63 -4.87
CA ILE A 123 -7.51 2.51 -3.66
C ILE A 123 -6.62 3.75 -3.51
N GLU A 124 -6.32 4.13 -2.27
CA GLU A 124 -5.31 5.14 -2.01
C GLU A 124 -3.97 4.70 -2.61
N ALA A 125 -3.34 5.60 -3.37
CA ALA A 125 -2.05 5.37 -4.01
C ALA A 125 -0.93 5.39 -2.95
N PRO A 126 -0.26 4.25 -2.66
CA PRO A 126 0.89 4.27 -1.78
C PRO A 126 2.01 5.13 -2.38
N PRO A 127 2.77 5.90 -1.58
CA PRO A 127 3.86 6.70 -2.10
C PRO A 127 4.93 5.81 -2.75
N PRO A 128 5.59 6.29 -3.82
CA PRO A 128 6.70 5.58 -4.43
C PRO A 128 7.85 5.35 -3.44
N PRO A 129 8.70 4.32 -3.69
CA PRO A 129 9.87 4.08 -2.85
C PRO A 129 10.72 5.35 -2.69
N GLY A 130 11.12 5.66 -1.46
CA GLY A 130 11.93 6.85 -1.15
C GLY A 130 11.15 8.16 -0.92
N ILE A 131 9.85 8.18 -1.16
CA ILE A 131 8.99 9.32 -0.81
C ILE A 131 8.24 8.98 0.49
N PRO A 132 8.42 9.77 1.56
CA PRO A 132 7.71 9.52 2.81
C PRO A 132 6.20 9.69 2.62
N ALA A 133 5.42 8.84 3.28
CA ALA A 133 3.97 8.95 3.30
C ALA A 133 3.53 10.30 3.88
N PRO A 134 2.43 10.91 3.39
CA PRO A 134 1.88 12.13 3.96
C PRO A 134 1.56 11.92 5.45
N GLY A 135 2.11 12.79 6.31
CA GLY A 135 1.90 12.70 7.77
C GLY A 135 2.99 11.97 8.55
N THR A 136 3.99 11.40 7.89
CA THR A 136 5.16 10.86 8.58
C THR A 136 6.04 12.02 9.06
N PRO A 137 6.32 12.17 10.37
CA PRO A 137 7.28 13.17 10.82
C PRO A 137 8.63 12.88 10.16
N ARG A 138 9.15 13.88 9.44
CA ARG A 138 10.51 13.79 8.89
C ARG A 138 11.48 13.61 10.05
N PRO A 139 12.31 12.55 10.10
CA PRO A 139 13.33 12.47 11.12
C PRO A 139 14.18 13.72 11.03
N ALA A 140 14.27 14.47 12.14
CA ALA A 140 15.10 15.66 12.23
C ALA A 140 16.52 15.25 11.82
N GLY A 141 17.01 15.87 10.73
CA GLY A 141 18.24 15.47 10.07
C GLY A 141 19.40 15.41 11.04
N THR A 142 19.97 14.25 11.20
CA THR A 142 21.35 14.10 11.67
C THR A 142 22.23 14.70 10.57
N PRO A 143 23.06 15.72 10.82
CA PRO A 143 23.97 16.22 9.81
C PRO A 143 24.91 15.09 9.44
N VAL A 144 24.84 14.64 8.18
CA VAL A 144 25.83 13.71 7.62
C VAL A 144 27.14 14.46 7.56
N HIS A 145 28.00 14.24 8.54
CA HIS A 145 29.40 14.58 8.48
C HIS A 145 30.02 13.61 7.46
N ILE A 146 30.31 14.11 6.26
CA ILE A 146 31.07 13.37 5.25
C ILE A 146 32.56 13.49 5.62
N PRO A 147 33.22 12.42 6.09
CA PRO A 147 34.67 12.40 6.07
C PRO A 147 35.11 11.97 4.67
N ALA A 148 35.92 12.82 4.02
CA ALA A 148 36.58 12.51 2.78
C ALA A 148 37.62 11.37 2.98
N HIS A 149 37.64 10.44 2.00
CA HIS A 149 38.67 9.49 1.66
C HIS A 149 39.14 8.43 2.67
N THR A 150 38.88 7.15 2.38
CA THR A 150 39.94 6.20 2.05
C THR A 150 39.38 4.87 1.55
N SER A 151 39.88 4.42 0.42
CA SER A 151 39.64 3.13 -0.24
C SER A 151 39.99 1.96 0.65
N ARG A 152 39.11 0.97 0.76
CA ARG A 152 39.51 -0.46 0.89
C ARG A 152 38.28 -1.36 0.86
N THR A 153 38.11 -2.17 -0.19
CA THR A 153 37.35 -3.41 -0.17
C THR A 153 37.98 -4.42 0.80
N PRO A 154 37.26 -5.33 1.46
CA PRO A 154 36.78 -6.53 0.81
C PRO A 154 35.44 -7.10 1.33
N HIS A 155 34.80 -7.90 0.47
CA HIS A 155 33.92 -9.05 0.69
C HIS A 155 33.40 -9.36 2.10
N THR A 156 32.10 -9.51 2.22
CA THR A 156 31.34 -10.67 2.76
C THR A 156 30.05 -10.26 3.47
N SER A 157 28.98 -11.00 3.18
CA SER A 157 27.75 -11.19 3.98
C SER A 157 26.61 -10.20 3.77
N VAL A 158 25.80 -10.50 2.76
CA VAL A 158 24.45 -9.93 2.52
C VAL A 158 23.42 -10.94 3.03
N GLU A 159 23.23 -11.07 4.33
CA GLU A 159 22.20 -12.00 4.83
C GLU A 159 21.51 -11.63 6.15
N ALA A 160 21.58 -10.41 6.62
CA ALA A 160 20.99 -10.04 7.91
C ALA A 160 20.16 -8.73 7.93
N ALA A 161 19.78 -8.15 6.78
CA ALA A 161 19.15 -6.83 6.76
C ALA A 161 17.63 -6.82 6.45
N VAL A 162 17.01 -7.97 6.18
CA VAL A 162 15.59 -8.02 5.75
C VAL A 162 14.62 -8.07 6.92
N GLY A 163 15.05 -8.53 8.11
CA GLY A 163 14.15 -8.73 9.25
C GLY A 163 13.84 -7.49 10.09
N THR A 164 14.72 -6.50 10.11
CA THR A 164 14.63 -5.40 11.09
C THR A 164 13.98 -4.12 10.52
N ALA A 165 13.91 -3.98 9.19
CA ALA A 165 13.33 -2.78 8.56
C ALA A 165 11.80 -2.80 8.50
N VAL A 166 11.16 -3.97 8.62
CA VAL A 166 9.70 -4.11 8.50
C VAL A 166 8.98 -3.75 9.80
N GLU A 167 9.56 -4.05 10.97
CA GLU A 167 8.91 -3.76 12.25
C GLU A 167 8.90 -2.25 12.60
N THR A 168 9.92 -1.50 12.20
CA THR A 168 10.00 -0.07 12.52
C THR A 168 9.11 0.82 11.64
N THR A 169 8.66 0.32 10.47
CA THR A 169 7.85 1.12 9.54
C THR A 169 6.34 1.03 9.82
N LEU A 170 5.89 0.00 10.51
CA LEU A 170 4.46 -0.22 10.78
C LEU A 170 3.91 0.68 11.89
N ASP A 171 4.75 1.17 12.80
CA ASP A 171 4.33 1.97 13.95
C ASP A 171 4.20 3.48 13.67
N SER A 172 4.72 3.97 12.53
CA SER A 172 4.79 5.41 12.25
C SER A 172 3.75 5.94 11.26
N SER A 173 2.99 5.10 10.58
CA SER A 173 2.01 5.56 9.58
C SER A 173 0.58 5.20 9.98
N GLN A 174 0.05 5.87 11.00
CA GLN A 174 -1.36 5.74 11.34
C GLN A 174 -2.25 6.12 10.14
N GLY A 175 -2.57 5.11 9.32
CA GLY A 175 -3.59 5.19 8.28
C GLY A 175 -3.15 5.44 6.84
N ALA A 176 -1.91 5.83 6.54
CA ALA A 176 -1.44 5.98 5.16
C ALA A 176 -1.11 4.62 4.52
N ALA A 177 -1.43 4.46 3.23
CA ALA A 177 -1.04 3.27 2.48
C ALA A 177 0.47 3.28 2.20
N VAL A 178 1.13 2.13 2.28
CA VAL A 178 2.55 1.96 1.96
C VAL A 178 2.76 0.69 1.13
N TRP A 179 3.75 0.71 0.23
CA TRP A 179 4.15 -0.49 -0.49
C TRP A 179 4.96 -1.42 0.39
N LEU A 180 4.50 -2.66 0.53
CA LEU A 180 5.32 -3.77 1.03
C LEU A 180 6.19 -4.34 -0.10
N ARG A 181 5.60 -4.45 -1.29
CA ARG A 181 6.25 -4.79 -2.56
C ARG A 181 5.76 -3.81 -3.61
N PRO A 182 6.57 -2.83 -4.02
CA PRO A 182 6.17 -1.88 -5.05
C PRO A 182 6.17 -2.54 -6.43
N PRO A 183 5.34 -2.06 -7.37
CA PRO A 183 5.50 -2.41 -8.78
C PRO A 183 6.84 -1.86 -9.31
N GLU A 184 7.46 -2.60 -10.23
CA GLU A 184 8.75 -2.22 -10.82
C GLU A 184 8.52 -1.29 -12.03
N PRO A 185 9.09 -0.06 -12.04
CA PRO A 185 9.02 0.82 -13.19
C PRO A 185 9.65 0.17 -14.43
N GLY A 186 9.00 0.37 -15.59
CA GLY A 186 9.48 -0.18 -16.86
C GLY A 186 9.24 -1.68 -17.08
N CYS A 187 8.63 -2.37 -16.10
CA CYS A 187 8.19 -3.75 -16.24
C CYS A 187 6.67 -3.81 -16.41
N GLU A 188 6.20 -4.72 -17.27
CA GLU A 188 4.77 -5.05 -17.30
C GLU A 188 4.39 -5.76 -15.99
N VAL A 189 3.42 -5.22 -15.29
CA VAL A 189 2.99 -5.79 -13.99
C VAL A 189 2.03 -6.96 -14.17
N GLU A 190 1.29 -6.97 -15.27
CA GLU A 190 0.23 -7.93 -15.57
C GLU A 190 0.67 -9.40 -15.46
N PRO A 191 1.87 -9.81 -15.92
CA PRO A 191 2.34 -11.19 -15.77
C PRO A 191 2.60 -11.61 -14.31
N SER A 192 2.78 -10.65 -13.41
CA SER A 192 3.03 -10.91 -11.98
C SER A 192 1.75 -10.95 -11.14
N LEU A 193 0.61 -10.59 -11.74
CA LEU A 193 -0.67 -10.54 -11.06
C LEU A 193 -1.31 -11.93 -10.98
N PRO A 194 -1.80 -12.36 -9.80
CA PRO A 194 -2.58 -13.58 -9.65
C PRO A 194 -3.81 -13.60 -10.56
N THR A 195 -4.05 -14.73 -11.23
CA THR A 195 -5.19 -14.91 -12.14
C THR A 195 -5.73 -16.34 -12.06
N LEU A 196 -7.00 -16.56 -12.40
CA LEU A 196 -7.60 -17.89 -12.55
C LEU A 196 -7.01 -18.67 -13.73
N SER A 197 -6.54 -17.99 -14.76
CA SER A 197 -5.97 -18.62 -15.95
C SER A 197 -4.71 -19.44 -15.66
N ALA A 198 -4.06 -19.24 -14.50
CA ALA A 198 -2.90 -20.00 -14.06
C ALA A 198 -3.20 -21.48 -13.74
N LEU A 199 -4.47 -21.86 -13.55
CA LEU A 199 -4.91 -23.24 -13.34
C LEU A 199 -4.55 -24.19 -14.49
N GLY A 200 -4.31 -23.67 -15.70
CA GLY A 200 -4.03 -24.47 -16.90
C GLY A 200 -2.57 -24.86 -17.12
N GLY A 201 -1.65 -24.60 -16.17
CA GLY A 201 -0.23 -24.97 -16.33
C GLY A 201 0.47 -24.26 -17.50
N GLY A 202 -0.01 -23.09 -17.88
CA GLY A 202 0.61 -22.27 -18.93
C GLY A 202 2.03 -21.87 -18.53
N VAL A 203 2.94 -21.94 -19.49
CA VAL A 203 4.39 -21.69 -19.39
C VAL A 203 4.71 -20.21 -19.09
N GLY A 204 3.90 -19.54 -18.29
CA GLY A 204 3.99 -18.09 -18.05
C GLY A 204 4.14 -17.64 -16.60
N GLY A 205 4.24 -18.56 -15.62
CA GLY A 205 4.63 -18.17 -14.26
C GLY A 205 3.70 -17.23 -13.48
N ALA A 206 2.50 -16.92 -14.00
CA ALA A 206 1.53 -16.10 -13.27
C ALA A 206 1.10 -16.81 -11.97
N PRO A 207 0.98 -16.07 -10.85
CA PRO A 207 0.55 -16.66 -9.59
C PRO A 207 -0.88 -17.18 -9.67
N ASP A 208 -1.13 -18.27 -8.92
CA ASP A 208 -2.42 -18.97 -8.87
C ASP A 208 -3.37 -18.23 -7.90
N LEU A 209 -4.39 -17.61 -8.46
CA LEU A 209 -5.41 -16.89 -7.69
C LEU A 209 -6.19 -17.81 -6.75
N VAL A 210 -6.44 -19.06 -7.15
CA VAL A 210 -7.22 -20.03 -6.34
C VAL A 210 -6.51 -20.32 -5.03
N ARG A 211 -5.21 -20.63 -5.08
CA ARG A 211 -4.41 -20.90 -3.88
C ARG A 211 -4.25 -19.67 -3.01
N LEU A 212 -4.13 -18.50 -3.64
CA LEU A 212 -4.07 -17.24 -2.93
C LEU A 212 -5.35 -17.00 -2.12
N VAL A 213 -6.51 -17.10 -2.79
CA VAL A 213 -7.83 -16.87 -2.18
C VAL A 213 -8.13 -17.92 -1.10
N ASP A 214 -7.88 -19.19 -1.35
CA ASP A 214 -8.12 -20.27 -0.37
C ASP A 214 -7.30 -20.04 0.91
N THR A 215 -6.02 -19.66 0.77
CA THR A 215 -5.19 -19.34 1.92
C THR A 215 -5.71 -18.11 2.68
N MET A 216 -6.07 -17.04 1.96
CA MET A 216 -6.62 -15.83 2.58
C MET A 216 -7.93 -16.11 3.30
N ALA A 217 -8.84 -16.89 2.69
CA ALA A 217 -10.11 -17.28 3.29
C ALA A 217 -9.91 -18.11 4.57
N THR A 218 -9.02 -19.10 4.51
CA THR A 218 -8.64 -19.91 5.68
C THR A 218 -8.15 -19.06 6.84
N GLU A 219 -7.25 -18.13 6.59
CA GLU A 219 -6.69 -17.26 7.64
C GLU A 219 -7.71 -16.24 8.14
N CYS A 220 -8.53 -15.64 7.27
CA CYS A 220 -9.64 -14.77 7.70
C CYS A 220 -10.58 -15.51 8.63
N HIS A 221 -10.92 -16.77 8.32
CA HIS A 221 -11.76 -17.60 9.19
C HIS A 221 -11.08 -17.87 10.55
N ARG A 222 -9.80 -18.21 10.55
CA ARG A 222 -9.02 -18.41 11.80
C ARG A 222 -8.97 -17.15 12.66
N ILE A 223 -8.76 -15.99 12.06
CA ILE A 223 -8.75 -14.69 12.76
C ILE A 223 -10.12 -14.44 13.39
N ARG A 224 -11.20 -14.70 12.63
CA ARG A 224 -12.57 -14.56 13.15
C ARG A 224 -12.83 -15.47 14.36
N LEU A 225 -12.45 -16.75 14.27
CA LEU A 225 -12.61 -17.68 15.40
C LEU A 225 -11.84 -17.23 16.63
N ARG A 226 -10.58 -16.79 16.47
CA ARG A 226 -9.78 -16.26 17.59
C ARG A 226 -10.45 -15.04 18.24
N ARG A 227 -10.99 -14.10 17.45
CA ARG A 227 -11.70 -12.92 17.95
C ARG A 227 -12.99 -13.31 18.71
N SER A 228 -13.73 -14.30 18.21
CA SER A 228 -14.93 -14.79 18.86
C SER A 228 -14.64 -15.48 20.20
N CYS A 229 -13.53 -16.23 20.30
CA CYS A 229 -13.11 -16.87 21.56
C CYS A 229 -12.55 -15.87 22.59
N ALA A 230 -12.06 -14.71 22.15
CA ALA A 230 -11.50 -13.68 23.04
C ALA A 230 -12.56 -12.76 23.66
N GLN A 231 -13.83 -12.83 23.25
CA GLN A 231 -14.91 -12.06 23.88
C GLN A 231 -15.25 -12.66 25.25
N PRO A 232 -15.16 -11.87 26.35
CA PRO A 232 -15.59 -12.34 27.66
C PRO A 232 -17.10 -12.64 27.61
N LEU A 233 -17.49 -13.80 28.17
CA LEU A 233 -18.90 -14.12 28.37
C LEU A 233 -19.53 -13.00 29.21
N ALA A 234 -20.46 -12.26 28.61
CA ALA A 234 -21.29 -11.32 29.36
C ALA A 234 -22.08 -12.14 30.38
N MET A 235 -21.71 -12.07 31.64
CA MET A 235 -22.50 -12.60 32.72
C MET A 235 -23.77 -11.76 32.85
N SER A 236 -24.90 -12.35 32.48
CA SER A 236 -26.25 -11.82 32.75
C SER A 236 -26.64 -12.11 34.18
#